data_ce4797873618c2522f5978c8dbdef79c
#
_entry.id   ce4797873618c2522f5978c8dbdef79c
#
_cell.length_a   1.000
_cell.length_b   1.000
_cell.length_c   1.000
_cell.angle_alpha   90.00
_cell.angle_beta   90.00
_cell.angle_gamma   90.00
#
_symmetry.space_group_name_H-M   'P 1'
#
loop_
_entity.id
_entity.type
_entity.pdbx_description
1 polymer ?
#
loop_
_entity_poly.entity_id
_entity_poly.type
_entity_poly.pdbx_seq_one_letter_code
_entity_poly.pdbx_strand_id
1 'polypeptide(L)'
;MTSEIQILQAALWSSMPDALRLQDRPSSWVTANKPGAKVDSFLEGPTMAPDGALWVVDIPYGRILRIAPDGTWTVMADYDGWPNGMRYRPDGTLCIADYKRGILRLDPQTGTITPLFEGYRSEGFKGCNDLWFAQDGTLFFTDQGQTGLHDPSGRVYRAGPDLSDLEVLLDTGPSPNGLVTNDAGTELYVAMTRSCEIWRMPLFATGTSKVGLFARVPAGRSGPDGLALDRLGNLYVCHASRGAVFVYNPHGDQIARIDC
;
A
#
# COMPACT_ATOMS: atom_id res chain seq x y z
N MET A 1 -21.64 12.93 23.30
CA MET A 1 -22.63 12.15 22.54
C MET A 1 -21.79 11.34 21.55
N THR A 2 -21.70 10.02 21.71
CA THR A 2 -21.08 9.14 20.70
C THR A 2 -22.01 9.14 19.50
N SER A 3 -21.60 9.74 18.38
CA SER A 3 -22.33 9.64 17.12
C SER A 3 -22.43 8.16 16.74
N GLU A 4 -23.60 7.73 16.32
CA GLU A 4 -23.82 6.38 15.82
C GLU A 4 -22.90 6.13 14.61
N ILE A 5 -22.17 4.99 14.61
CA ILE A 5 -21.28 4.62 13.51
C ILE A 5 -22.13 4.26 12.30
N GLN A 6 -21.92 4.93 11.17
CA GLN A 6 -22.61 4.62 9.93
C GLN A 6 -22.10 3.29 9.34
N ILE A 7 -23.00 2.39 8.97
CA ILE A 7 -22.68 1.13 8.29
C ILE A 7 -23.09 1.25 6.82
N LEU A 8 -22.14 1.01 5.92
CA LEU A 8 -22.31 1.03 4.48
C LEU A 8 -21.98 -0.36 3.91
N GLN A 9 -22.50 -0.68 2.71
CA GLN A 9 -22.17 -1.89 1.97
C GLN A 9 -21.42 -1.53 0.69
N ALA A 10 -20.31 -2.20 0.44
CA ALA A 10 -19.64 -2.10 -0.85
C ALA A 10 -20.43 -2.85 -1.93
N ALA A 11 -20.36 -2.37 -3.15
CA ALA A 11 -20.90 -3.08 -4.32
C ALA A 11 -19.77 -3.57 -5.20
N LEU A 12 -19.90 -4.77 -5.76
CA LEU A 12 -18.96 -5.30 -6.74
C LEU A 12 -19.02 -4.46 -8.02
N TRP A 13 -17.90 -3.82 -8.37
CA TRP A 13 -17.78 -3.07 -9.61
C TRP A 13 -17.26 -3.92 -10.76
N SER A 14 -16.18 -4.70 -10.53
CA SER A 14 -15.54 -5.53 -11.54
C SER A 14 -14.93 -6.78 -10.89
N SER A 15 -14.87 -7.88 -11.63
CA SER A 15 -14.23 -9.12 -11.22
C SER A 15 -13.21 -9.55 -12.26
N MET A 16 -12.06 -10.06 -11.82
CA MET A 16 -11.06 -10.60 -12.74
C MET A 16 -11.65 -11.70 -13.60
N PRO A 17 -11.54 -11.62 -14.94
CA PRO A 17 -12.00 -12.68 -15.86
C PRO A 17 -11.25 -13.99 -15.59
N ASP A 18 -11.96 -15.12 -15.74
CA ASP A 18 -11.39 -16.46 -15.54
C ASP A 18 -10.17 -16.73 -16.43
N ALA A 19 -10.17 -16.20 -17.66
CA ALA A 19 -9.05 -16.30 -18.59
C ALA A 19 -7.74 -15.67 -18.07
N LEU A 20 -7.81 -14.78 -17.09
CA LEU A 20 -6.65 -14.16 -16.46
C LEU A 20 -6.24 -14.82 -15.15
N ARG A 21 -7.00 -15.79 -14.64
CA ARG A 21 -6.68 -16.54 -13.43
C ARG A 21 -5.65 -17.63 -13.72
N LEU A 22 -4.59 -17.69 -12.91
CA LEU A 22 -3.44 -18.58 -13.16
C LEU A 22 -3.45 -19.77 -12.19
N GLN A 23 -4.39 -20.70 -12.38
CA GLN A 23 -4.65 -21.80 -11.44
C GLN A 23 -3.49 -22.79 -11.28
N ASP A 24 -2.70 -23.01 -12.33
CA ASP A 24 -1.64 -24.03 -12.36
C ASP A 24 -0.22 -23.45 -12.50
N ARG A 25 -0.07 -22.12 -12.47
CA ARG A 25 1.25 -21.49 -12.55
C ARG A 25 1.97 -21.59 -11.19
N PRO A 26 3.17 -22.20 -11.10
CA PRO A 26 3.96 -22.19 -9.87
C PRO A 26 4.28 -20.77 -9.41
N SER A 27 4.20 -20.54 -8.10
CA SER A 27 4.49 -19.25 -7.50
C SER A 27 5.35 -19.41 -6.25
N SER A 28 6.53 -18.79 -6.27
CA SER A 28 7.41 -18.70 -5.11
C SER A 28 6.77 -17.92 -3.97
N TRP A 29 5.94 -16.93 -4.29
CA TRP A 29 5.18 -16.17 -3.29
C TRP A 29 4.16 -17.06 -2.55
N VAL A 30 3.41 -17.89 -3.28
CA VAL A 30 2.44 -18.84 -2.68
C VAL A 30 3.18 -19.84 -1.79
N THR A 31 4.29 -20.40 -2.26
CA THR A 31 5.12 -21.33 -1.47
C THR A 31 5.57 -20.68 -0.16
N ALA A 32 6.00 -19.43 -0.18
CA ALA A 32 6.51 -18.72 0.98
C ALA A 32 5.40 -18.22 1.95
N ASN A 33 4.29 -17.72 1.40
CA ASN A 33 3.30 -16.98 2.20
C ASN A 33 1.98 -17.73 2.44
N LYS A 34 1.64 -18.69 1.59
CA LYS A 34 0.40 -19.49 1.66
C LYS A 34 0.66 -20.97 1.31
N PRO A 35 1.59 -21.64 2.02
CA PRO A 35 2.01 -23.00 1.68
C PRO A 35 0.80 -23.95 1.64
N GLY A 36 0.68 -24.71 0.54
CA GLY A 36 -0.42 -25.65 0.32
C GLY A 36 -1.73 -25.04 -0.16
N ALA A 37 -1.84 -23.71 -0.24
CA ALA A 37 -3.02 -23.06 -0.81
C ALA A 37 -2.98 -23.06 -2.34
N LYS A 38 -4.17 -23.19 -2.96
CA LYS A 38 -4.35 -22.90 -4.38
C LYS A 38 -4.72 -21.41 -4.50
N VAL A 39 -3.84 -20.63 -5.11
CA VAL A 39 -4.04 -19.20 -5.34
C VAL A 39 -3.93 -18.98 -6.85
N ASP A 40 -4.97 -18.47 -7.46
CA ASP A 40 -5.01 -18.15 -8.89
C ASP A 40 -4.76 -16.68 -9.20
N SER A 41 -4.85 -15.83 -8.18
CA SER A 41 -4.58 -14.39 -8.18
C SER A 41 -4.62 -13.84 -6.75
N PHE A 42 -3.87 -12.77 -6.47
CA PHE A 42 -3.97 -11.99 -5.24
C PHE A 42 -3.73 -10.51 -5.57
N LEU A 43 -4.83 -9.78 -5.75
CA LEU A 43 -4.80 -8.40 -6.22
C LEU A 43 -4.53 -7.43 -5.06
N GLU A 44 -3.63 -6.48 -5.32
CA GLU A 44 -3.19 -5.46 -4.37
C GLU A 44 -2.86 -4.14 -5.08
N GLY A 45 -2.44 -3.12 -4.30
CA GLY A 45 -1.90 -1.86 -4.78
C GLY A 45 -2.80 -1.09 -5.75
N PRO A 46 -4.11 -0.92 -5.47
CA PRO A 46 -5.00 -0.23 -6.40
C PRO A 46 -4.60 1.24 -6.56
N THR A 47 -4.48 1.70 -7.80
CA THR A 47 -4.26 3.11 -8.13
C THR A 47 -5.06 3.54 -9.35
N MET A 48 -5.67 4.74 -9.28
CA MET A 48 -6.41 5.31 -10.41
C MET A 48 -5.48 6.04 -11.35
N ALA A 49 -5.60 5.75 -12.63
CA ALA A 49 -4.93 6.50 -13.69
C ALA A 49 -5.68 7.79 -14.03
N PRO A 50 -5.00 8.78 -14.65
CA PRO A 50 -5.65 10.02 -15.09
C PRO A 50 -6.78 9.80 -16.09
N ASP A 51 -6.78 8.71 -16.84
CA ASP A 51 -7.81 8.33 -17.82
C ASP A 51 -9.00 7.60 -17.18
N GLY A 52 -9.03 7.46 -15.85
CA GLY A 52 -10.07 6.78 -15.09
C GLY A 52 -9.95 5.26 -15.04
N ALA A 53 -8.87 4.67 -15.59
CA ALA A 53 -8.61 3.25 -15.42
C ALA A 53 -8.08 2.93 -14.02
N LEU A 54 -8.48 1.79 -13.48
CA LEU A 54 -7.90 1.24 -12.26
C LEU A 54 -6.75 0.32 -12.61
N TRP A 55 -5.60 0.53 -11.96
CA TRP A 55 -4.46 -0.37 -12.06
C TRP A 55 -4.31 -1.12 -10.75
N VAL A 56 -3.96 -2.40 -10.83
CA VAL A 56 -3.72 -3.28 -9.68
C VAL A 56 -2.52 -4.17 -9.95
N VAL A 57 -1.89 -4.63 -8.89
CA VAL A 57 -0.84 -5.66 -8.97
C VAL A 57 -1.43 -7.03 -8.64
N ASP A 58 -0.82 -8.09 -9.17
CA ASP A 58 -1.12 -9.48 -8.83
C ASP A 58 0.17 -10.11 -8.26
N ILE A 59 0.29 -10.05 -6.95
CA ILE A 59 1.54 -10.34 -6.23
C ILE A 59 2.12 -11.71 -6.57
N PRO A 60 1.33 -12.84 -6.52
CA PRO A 60 1.88 -14.17 -6.69
C PRO A 60 2.59 -14.41 -8.01
N TYR A 61 2.22 -13.63 -9.02
CA TYR A 61 2.63 -13.87 -10.40
C TYR A 61 3.41 -12.72 -11.02
N GLY A 62 3.72 -11.68 -10.25
CA GLY A 62 4.51 -10.53 -10.72
C GLY A 62 3.82 -9.79 -11.86
N ARG A 63 2.47 -9.71 -11.86
CA ARG A 63 1.72 -9.05 -12.92
C ARG A 63 1.23 -7.68 -12.51
N ILE A 64 1.19 -6.79 -13.49
CA ILE A 64 0.52 -5.50 -13.41
C ILE A 64 -0.67 -5.53 -14.34
N LEU A 65 -1.85 -5.23 -13.81
CA LEU A 65 -3.12 -5.31 -14.53
C LEU A 65 -3.76 -3.92 -14.59
N ARG A 66 -4.38 -3.60 -15.72
CA ARG A 66 -5.17 -2.39 -15.94
C ARG A 66 -6.63 -2.78 -16.19
N ILE A 67 -7.54 -2.10 -15.53
CA ILE A 67 -8.99 -2.25 -15.68
C ILE A 67 -9.50 -0.92 -16.25
N ALA A 68 -9.91 -0.92 -17.51
CA ALA A 68 -10.46 0.27 -18.15
C ALA A 68 -11.81 0.68 -17.53
N PRO A 69 -12.28 1.93 -17.72
CA PRO A 69 -13.57 2.37 -17.17
C PRO A 69 -14.77 1.54 -17.62
N ASP A 70 -14.68 0.88 -18.77
CA ASP A 70 -15.69 -0.05 -19.29
C ASP A 70 -15.60 -1.46 -18.69
N GLY A 71 -14.67 -1.70 -17.76
CA GLY A 71 -14.45 -2.99 -17.11
C GLY A 71 -13.53 -3.95 -17.86
N THR A 72 -12.90 -3.53 -18.97
CA THR A 72 -11.96 -4.38 -19.73
C THR A 72 -10.64 -4.53 -18.99
N TRP A 73 -10.18 -5.78 -18.78
CA TRP A 73 -8.93 -6.13 -18.13
C TRP A 73 -7.80 -6.37 -19.12
N THR A 74 -6.62 -5.82 -18.85
CA THR A 74 -5.41 -5.99 -19.66
C THR A 74 -4.21 -6.25 -18.77
N VAL A 75 -3.37 -7.22 -19.14
CA VAL A 75 -2.04 -7.44 -18.52
C VAL A 75 -1.06 -6.45 -19.15
N MET A 76 -0.53 -5.56 -18.35
CA MET A 76 0.39 -4.49 -18.78
C MET A 76 1.85 -4.90 -18.62
N ALA A 77 2.16 -5.72 -17.63
CA ALA A 77 3.49 -6.29 -17.41
C ALA A 77 3.38 -7.64 -16.69
N ASP A 78 4.37 -8.51 -16.93
CA ASP A 78 4.59 -9.80 -16.24
C ASP A 78 6.10 -9.94 -16.04
N TYR A 79 6.58 -10.02 -14.80
CA TYR A 79 7.99 -10.01 -14.47
C TYR A 79 8.31 -10.82 -13.20
N ASP A 80 9.57 -11.15 -12.99
CA ASP A 80 10.01 -11.79 -11.75
C ASP A 80 10.09 -10.76 -10.61
N GLY A 81 8.97 -10.62 -9.90
CA GLY A 81 8.81 -9.74 -8.75
C GLY A 81 7.63 -10.17 -7.87
N TRP A 82 7.52 -9.49 -6.74
CA TRP A 82 6.37 -9.58 -5.84
C TRP A 82 5.81 -8.16 -5.62
N PRO A 83 5.18 -7.56 -6.68
CA PRO A 83 4.61 -6.21 -6.57
C PRO A 83 3.52 -6.19 -5.52
N ASN A 84 3.48 -5.13 -4.69
CA ASN A 84 2.50 -4.97 -3.64
C ASN A 84 1.80 -3.61 -3.76
N GLY A 85 2.40 -2.50 -3.33
CA GLY A 85 1.84 -1.17 -3.53
C GLY A 85 2.18 -0.57 -4.90
N MET A 86 1.32 0.30 -5.43
CA MET A 86 1.56 1.00 -6.69
C MET A 86 0.90 2.37 -6.70
N ARG A 87 1.58 3.39 -7.25
CA ARG A 87 1.04 4.76 -7.39
C ARG A 87 1.53 5.43 -8.66
N TYR A 88 0.66 6.25 -9.27
CA TYR A 88 1.04 7.18 -10.32
C TYR A 88 1.87 8.33 -9.76
N ARG A 89 2.89 8.70 -10.52
CA ARG A 89 3.63 9.95 -10.33
C ARG A 89 3.02 11.07 -11.16
N PRO A 90 3.27 12.34 -10.79
CA PRO A 90 2.84 13.48 -11.61
C PRO A 90 3.38 13.47 -13.05
N ASP A 91 4.52 12.82 -13.30
CA ASP A 91 5.13 12.68 -14.64
C ASP A 91 4.43 11.61 -15.51
N GLY A 92 3.40 10.96 -15.01
CA GLY A 92 2.64 9.93 -15.72
C GLY A 92 3.26 8.53 -15.66
N THR A 93 4.41 8.36 -15.01
CA THR A 93 4.97 7.03 -14.72
C THR A 93 4.33 6.42 -13.47
N LEU A 94 4.47 5.11 -13.31
CA LEU A 94 4.05 4.37 -12.11
C LEU A 94 5.26 3.99 -11.26
N CYS A 95 5.13 4.10 -9.95
CA CYS A 95 6.06 3.47 -9.02
C CYS A 95 5.40 2.28 -8.35
N ILE A 96 6.19 1.23 -8.13
CA ILE A 96 5.76 -0.03 -7.54
C ILE A 96 6.64 -0.31 -6.33
N ALA A 97 6.03 -0.58 -5.18
CA ALA A 97 6.70 -1.19 -4.04
C ALA A 97 6.72 -2.71 -4.27
N ASP A 98 7.90 -3.25 -4.57
CA ASP A 98 8.09 -4.68 -4.81
C ASP A 98 8.82 -5.32 -3.64
N TYR A 99 8.24 -6.35 -3.06
CA TYR A 99 8.78 -7.02 -1.87
C TYR A 99 10.18 -7.63 -2.11
N LYS A 100 10.47 -8.12 -3.33
CA LYS A 100 11.76 -8.73 -3.69
C LYS A 100 12.77 -7.72 -4.22
N ARG A 101 12.31 -6.67 -4.89
CA ARG A 101 13.16 -5.82 -5.74
C ARG A 101 13.23 -4.36 -5.29
N GLY A 102 12.52 -3.98 -4.23
CA GLY A 102 12.52 -2.60 -3.73
C GLY A 102 11.51 -1.72 -4.45
N ILE A 103 11.88 -0.48 -4.73
CA ILE A 103 11.02 0.47 -5.45
C ILE A 103 11.38 0.48 -6.93
N LEU A 104 10.38 0.20 -7.76
CA LEU A 104 10.52 0.11 -9.21
C LEU A 104 9.75 1.23 -9.90
N ARG A 105 10.15 1.59 -11.11
CA ARG A 105 9.42 2.46 -12.03
C ARG A 105 8.87 1.61 -13.17
N LEU A 106 7.60 1.81 -13.50
CA LEU A 106 6.94 1.24 -14.65
C LEU A 106 6.57 2.37 -15.63
N ASP A 107 6.97 2.21 -16.90
CA ASP A 107 6.43 2.99 -18.00
C ASP A 107 5.09 2.36 -18.44
N PRO A 108 3.94 3.04 -18.26
CA PRO A 108 2.64 2.48 -18.58
C PRO A 108 2.38 2.30 -20.08
N GLN A 109 3.18 2.92 -20.96
CA GLN A 109 3.02 2.82 -22.42
C GLN A 109 3.74 1.58 -22.95
N THR A 110 4.93 1.29 -22.42
CA THR A 110 5.79 0.21 -22.93
C THR A 110 5.74 -1.04 -22.05
N GLY A 111 5.23 -0.95 -20.82
CA GLY A 111 5.30 -2.01 -19.81
C GLY A 111 6.72 -2.22 -19.25
N THR A 112 7.66 -1.34 -19.58
CA THR A 112 9.07 -1.46 -19.15
C THR A 112 9.19 -1.15 -17.67
N ILE A 113 9.83 -2.06 -16.92
CA ILE A 113 10.09 -1.93 -15.49
C ILE A 113 11.58 -1.73 -15.26
N THR A 114 11.94 -0.68 -14.52
CA THR A 114 13.31 -0.35 -14.13
C THR A 114 13.43 -0.14 -12.62
N PRO A 115 14.55 -0.53 -11.98
CA PRO A 115 14.77 -0.25 -10.57
C PRO A 115 14.91 1.25 -10.32
N LEU A 116 14.38 1.71 -9.18
CA LEU A 116 14.54 3.07 -8.68
C LEU A 116 15.37 3.06 -7.38
N PHE A 117 14.95 2.24 -6.40
CA PHE A 117 15.72 1.99 -5.16
C PHE A 117 15.72 0.49 -4.90
N GLU A 118 16.89 -0.12 -4.78
CA GLU A 118 17.07 -1.55 -4.50
C GLU A 118 17.49 -1.81 -3.04
N GLY A 119 17.81 -0.74 -2.30
CA GLY A 119 18.25 -0.80 -0.92
C GLY A 119 18.54 0.57 -0.35
N TYR A 120 19.01 0.59 0.88
CA TYR A 120 19.42 1.80 1.59
C TYR A 120 20.85 1.64 2.10
N ARG A 121 21.77 2.55 1.70
CA ARG A 121 23.21 2.43 1.92
C ARG A 121 23.74 1.12 1.32
N SER A 122 24.32 0.23 2.15
CA SER A 122 24.88 -1.06 1.72
C SER A 122 23.94 -2.25 1.95
N GLU A 123 22.69 -2.01 2.38
CA GLU A 123 21.73 -3.06 2.72
C GLU A 123 20.53 -3.04 1.76
N GLY A 124 20.05 -4.23 1.38
CA GLY A 124 18.79 -4.40 0.70
C GLY A 124 17.60 -4.08 1.63
N PHE A 125 16.45 -3.82 1.06
CA PHE A 125 15.20 -3.70 1.81
C PHE A 125 14.77 -5.07 2.39
N LYS A 126 14.02 -5.03 3.48
CA LYS A 126 13.43 -6.24 4.10
C LYS A 126 12.29 -6.81 3.27
N GLY A 127 11.57 -5.96 2.55
CA GLY A 127 10.44 -6.24 1.70
C GLY A 127 9.49 -5.05 1.64
N CYS A 128 9.59 -4.24 0.58
CA CYS A 128 8.74 -3.08 0.38
C CYS A 128 7.29 -3.49 0.22
N ASN A 129 6.36 -2.72 0.85
CA ASN A 129 4.94 -3.05 0.85
C ASN A 129 4.10 -2.01 0.12
N ASP A 130 4.01 -0.76 0.61
CA ASP A 130 3.20 0.28 -0.01
C ASP A 130 4.01 1.57 -0.18
N LEU A 131 3.51 2.47 -1.01
CA LEU A 131 4.14 3.75 -1.30
C LEU A 131 3.10 4.85 -1.53
N TRP A 132 3.49 6.10 -1.28
CA TRP A 132 2.67 7.28 -1.43
C TRP A 132 3.49 8.46 -1.95
N PHE A 133 2.92 9.26 -2.84
CA PHE A 133 3.46 10.55 -3.24
C PHE A 133 2.67 11.68 -2.58
N ALA A 134 3.36 12.55 -1.85
CA ALA A 134 2.78 13.82 -1.41
C ALA A 134 2.57 14.77 -2.61
N GLN A 135 1.82 15.85 -2.41
CA GLN A 135 1.51 16.80 -3.48
C GLN A 135 2.74 17.49 -4.08
N ASP A 136 3.80 17.65 -3.30
CA ASP A 136 5.09 18.20 -3.76
C ASP A 136 5.97 17.20 -4.52
N GLY A 137 5.51 15.95 -4.66
CA GLY A 137 6.24 14.87 -5.30
C GLY A 137 7.17 14.07 -4.36
N THR A 138 7.23 14.40 -3.07
CA THR A 138 7.97 13.61 -2.08
C THR A 138 7.40 12.20 -2.01
N LEU A 139 8.27 11.20 -2.14
CA LEU A 139 7.94 9.79 -2.02
C LEU A 139 8.07 9.33 -0.58
N PHE A 140 7.06 8.62 -0.10
CA PHE A 140 7.10 7.83 1.13
C PHE A 140 6.84 6.36 0.80
N PHE A 141 7.51 5.43 1.49
CA PHE A 141 7.20 4.00 1.34
C PHE A 141 7.54 3.22 2.60
N THR A 142 6.88 2.08 2.73
CA THR A 142 7.08 1.15 3.84
C THR A 142 7.94 -0.04 3.41
N ASP A 143 8.89 -0.41 4.27
CA ASP A 143 9.71 -1.61 4.17
C ASP A 143 9.31 -2.54 5.30
N GLN A 144 8.26 -3.32 5.03
CA GLN A 144 7.55 -4.14 6.01
C GLN A 144 8.36 -5.38 6.40
N GLY A 145 8.85 -6.11 5.41
CA GLY A 145 9.48 -7.42 5.62
C GLY A 145 8.60 -8.42 6.38
N GLN A 146 9.23 -9.31 7.13
CA GLN A 146 8.56 -10.26 8.02
C GLN A 146 8.48 -9.74 9.46
N THR A 147 8.40 -8.42 9.64
CA THR A 147 8.38 -7.77 10.94
C THR A 147 7.02 -7.90 11.64
N GLY A 148 6.98 -7.63 12.94
CA GLY A 148 5.78 -7.76 13.76
C GLY A 148 6.06 -7.40 15.21
N LEU A 149 5.19 -7.78 16.13
CA LEU A 149 5.37 -7.50 17.57
C LEU A 149 6.61 -8.19 18.16
N HIS A 150 7.06 -9.29 17.58
CA HIS A 150 8.26 -10.02 18.00
C HIS A 150 9.55 -9.37 17.46
N ASP A 151 9.45 -8.67 16.34
CA ASP A 151 10.54 -7.94 15.69
C ASP A 151 9.96 -6.65 15.06
N PRO A 152 9.83 -5.57 15.82
CA PRO A 152 9.24 -4.33 15.32
C PRO A 152 10.25 -3.48 14.52
N SER A 153 11.05 -4.09 13.67
CA SER A 153 12.12 -3.42 12.91
C SER A 153 11.72 -3.06 11.46
N GLY A 154 10.41 -2.99 11.18
CA GLY A 154 9.90 -2.44 9.93
C GLY A 154 10.20 -0.94 9.81
N ARG A 155 10.40 -0.47 8.58
CA ARG A 155 10.90 0.87 8.30
C ARG A 155 9.91 1.70 7.48
N VAL A 156 9.96 3.01 7.66
CA VAL A 156 9.31 3.99 6.79
C VAL A 156 10.40 4.88 6.22
N TYR A 157 10.39 5.02 4.89
CA TYR A 157 11.35 5.82 4.16
C TYR A 157 10.71 7.07 3.55
N ARG A 158 11.55 8.10 3.31
CA ARG A 158 11.23 9.28 2.52
C ARG A 158 12.32 9.50 1.47
N ALA A 159 11.90 9.89 0.26
CA ALA A 159 12.79 10.45 -0.76
C ALA A 159 12.22 11.77 -1.25
N GLY A 160 13.08 12.77 -1.52
CA GLY A 160 12.66 14.05 -2.07
C GLY A 160 11.98 13.91 -3.45
N PRO A 161 11.39 15.00 -3.98
CA PRO A 161 10.64 14.96 -5.26
C PRO A 161 11.48 14.53 -6.45
N ASP A 162 12.78 14.76 -6.42
CA ASP A 162 13.75 14.34 -7.43
C ASP A 162 14.20 12.88 -7.27
N LEU A 163 13.79 12.23 -6.18
CA LEU A 163 14.12 10.84 -5.84
C LEU A 163 15.64 10.58 -5.68
N SER A 164 16.41 11.61 -5.31
CA SER A 164 17.88 11.50 -5.17
C SER A 164 18.31 11.02 -3.79
N ASP A 165 17.67 11.53 -2.74
CA ASP A 165 18.07 11.31 -1.35
C ASP A 165 17.02 10.46 -0.61
N LEU A 166 17.46 9.26 -0.21
CA LEU A 166 16.63 8.36 0.59
C LEU A 166 17.02 8.45 2.06
N GLU A 167 16.05 8.68 2.94
CA GLU A 167 16.23 8.69 4.38
C GLU A 167 15.25 7.76 5.10
N VAL A 168 15.64 7.28 6.27
CA VAL A 168 14.78 6.53 7.19
C VAL A 168 14.07 7.50 8.12
N LEU A 169 12.73 7.51 8.08
CA LEU A 169 11.90 8.27 9.02
C LEU A 169 11.60 7.49 10.29
N LEU A 170 11.41 6.16 10.16
CA LEU A 170 11.10 5.26 11.26
C LEU A 170 11.76 3.91 10.97
N ASP A 171 12.30 3.27 12.01
CA ASP A 171 12.94 1.94 11.95
C ASP A 171 12.47 0.96 13.04
N THR A 172 11.33 1.27 13.66
CA THR A 172 10.77 0.51 14.81
C THR A 172 9.31 0.15 14.60
N GLY A 173 8.87 0.02 13.33
CA GLY A 173 7.48 -0.26 12.98
C GLY A 173 7.11 -1.74 13.07
N PRO A 174 6.05 -2.13 13.82
CA PRO A 174 5.57 -3.50 13.86
C PRO A 174 4.74 -3.82 12.60
N SER A 175 5.40 -4.13 11.49
CA SER A 175 4.81 -4.41 10.18
C SER A 175 4.12 -3.19 9.55
N PRO A 176 4.87 -2.11 9.21
CA PRO A 176 4.31 -0.95 8.51
C PRO A 176 3.82 -1.35 7.12
N ASN A 177 2.60 -0.91 6.76
CA ASN A 177 1.90 -1.27 5.55
C ASN A 177 1.45 -0.01 4.80
N GLY A 178 0.15 0.21 4.59
CA GLY A 178 -0.37 1.38 3.91
C GLY A 178 0.02 2.70 4.57
N LEU A 179 0.20 3.73 3.77
CA LEU A 179 0.57 5.05 4.25
C LEU A 179 -0.04 6.16 3.37
N VAL A 180 -0.30 7.32 3.98
CA VAL A 180 -0.85 8.48 3.29
C VAL A 180 -0.49 9.77 4.05
N THR A 181 -0.15 10.85 3.33
CA THR A 181 0.03 12.18 3.93
C THR A 181 -1.28 12.94 3.97
N ASN A 182 -1.43 13.86 4.93
CA ASN A 182 -2.44 14.89 4.82
C ASN A 182 -2.14 15.83 3.62
N ASP A 183 -3.14 16.61 3.18
CA ASP A 183 -2.99 17.52 2.03
C ASP A 183 -1.91 18.58 2.24
N ALA A 184 -1.66 19.00 3.48
CA ALA A 184 -0.61 19.96 3.81
C ALA A 184 0.81 19.36 3.79
N GLY A 185 0.97 18.04 3.66
CA GLY A 185 2.27 17.37 3.69
C GLY A 185 2.98 17.46 5.05
N THR A 186 2.25 17.76 6.12
CA THR A 186 2.82 17.96 7.48
C THR A 186 2.69 16.75 8.39
N GLU A 187 1.89 15.76 7.98
CA GLU A 187 1.63 14.54 8.73
C GLU A 187 1.58 13.33 7.79
N LEU A 188 2.17 12.24 8.23
CA LEU A 188 2.08 10.93 7.59
C LEU A 188 1.32 9.98 8.51
N TYR A 189 0.28 9.34 8.00
CA TYR A 189 -0.43 8.24 8.66
C TYR A 189 0.13 6.93 8.13
N VAL A 190 0.41 5.99 9.04
CA VAL A 190 0.98 4.67 8.69
C VAL A 190 0.21 3.57 9.39
N ALA A 191 -0.24 2.59 8.63
CA ALA A 191 -0.86 1.38 9.16
C ALA A 191 0.21 0.46 9.75
N MET A 192 0.11 0.16 11.04
CA MET A 192 0.94 -0.82 11.73
C MET A 192 0.15 -2.12 11.85
N THR A 193 0.26 -2.99 10.84
CA THR A 193 -0.62 -4.16 10.69
C THR A 193 -0.62 -5.05 11.92
N ARG A 194 0.55 -5.34 12.51
CA ARG A 194 0.65 -6.34 13.60
C ARG A 194 0.31 -5.81 14.98
N SER A 195 0.32 -4.49 15.18
CA SER A 195 -0.20 -3.87 16.41
C SER A 195 -1.67 -3.43 16.31
N CYS A 196 -2.30 -3.56 15.14
CA CYS A 196 -3.66 -3.06 14.87
C CYS A 196 -3.81 -1.57 15.19
N GLU A 197 -2.85 -0.77 14.76
CA GLU A 197 -2.78 0.66 15.05
C GLU A 197 -2.55 1.46 13.78
N ILE A 198 -3.02 2.70 13.79
CA ILE A 198 -2.61 3.74 12.85
C ILE A 198 -1.71 4.71 13.61
N TRP A 199 -0.48 4.88 13.17
CA TRP A 199 0.43 5.86 13.73
C TRP A 199 0.38 7.15 12.93
N ARG A 200 0.44 8.29 13.63
CA ARG A 200 0.59 9.63 13.08
C ARG A 200 2.02 10.10 13.30
N MET A 201 2.68 10.42 12.22
CA MET A 201 4.08 10.87 12.18
C MET A 201 4.10 12.33 11.72
N PRO A 202 4.37 13.32 12.61
CA PRO A 202 4.62 14.70 12.20
C PRO A 202 5.85 14.77 11.30
N LEU A 203 5.74 15.47 10.16
CA LEU A 203 6.81 15.59 9.18
C LEU A 203 7.52 16.95 9.31
N PHE A 204 8.83 16.92 9.33
CA PHE A 204 9.71 18.09 9.33
C PHE A 204 10.74 17.98 8.21
N ALA A 205 11.40 19.08 7.88
CA ALA A 205 12.49 19.07 6.91
C ALA A 205 13.60 18.07 7.29
N THR A 206 13.85 17.87 8.58
CA THR A 206 14.90 17.00 9.12
C THR A 206 14.38 15.67 9.67
N GLY A 207 13.29 15.13 9.13
CA GLY A 207 12.76 13.84 9.57
C GLY A 207 11.40 13.91 10.26
N THR A 208 11.19 13.09 11.29
CA THR A 208 9.97 13.04 12.10
C THR A 208 10.28 13.10 13.59
N SER A 209 9.32 13.49 14.40
CA SER A 209 9.41 13.39 15.87
C SER A 209 8.02 13.26 16.49
N LYS A 210 7.97 12.85 17.77
CA LYS A 210 6.72 12.70 18.53
C LYS A 210 5.67 11.86 17.75
N VAL A 211 6.14 10.78 17.13
CA VAL A 211 5.26 9.80 16.51
C VAL A 211 4.28 9.27 17.56
N GLY A 212 3.01 9.26 17.25
CA GLY A 212 1.97 8.90 18.21
C GLY A 212 0.89 8.01 17.61
N LEU A 213 0.12 7.41 18.49
CA LEU A 213 -1.07 6.67 18.11
C LEU A 213 -2.15 7.65 17.61
N PHE A 214 -2.65 7.42 16.40
CA PHE A 214 -3.82 8.13 15.86
C PHE A 214 -5.12 7.39 16.18
N ALA A 215 -5.17 6.09 15.84
CA ALA A 215 -6.35 5.26 16.09
C ALA A 215 -5.96 3.80 16.33
N ARG A 216 -6.79 3.08 17.11
CA ARG A 216 -6.76 1.63 17.18
C ARG A 216 -7.83 1.04 16.26
N VAL A 217 -7.42 0.06 15.46
CA VAL A 217 -8.32 -0.66 14.56
C VAL A 217 -8.74 -1.96 15.24
N PRO A 218 -9.95 -2.49 15.01
CA PRO A 218 -10.35 -3.78 15.57
C PRO A 218 -9.34 -4.88 15.26
N ALA A 219 -8.96 -5.66 16.26
CA ALA A 219 -8.02 -6.76 16.10
C ALA A 219 -8.58 -7.86 15.19
N GLY A 220 -7.70 -8.65 14.57
CA GLY A 220 -8.06 -9.76 13.68
C GLY A 220 -6.86 -10.66 13.40
N ARG A 221 -6.97 -11.53 12.39
CA ARG A 221 -5.86 -12.36 11.91
C ARG A 221 -4.81 -11.55 11.15
N SER A 222 -5.25 -10.46 10.51
CA SER A 222 -4.41 -9.36 10.02
C SER A 222 -4.78 -8.10 10.81
N GLY A 223 -4.29 -6.95 10.38
CA GLY A 223 -4.61 -5.64 10.94
C GLY A 223 -4.97 -4.66 9.83
N PRO A 224 -4.78 -3.34 10.07
CA PRO A 224 -4.93 -2.32 9.06
C PRO A 224 -3.93 -2.56 7.93
N ASP A 225 -4.36 -2.24 6.72
CA ASP A 225 -3.67 -2.47 5.45
C ASP A 225 -3.56 -1.15 4.68
N GLY A 226 -4.08 -1.05 3.45
CA GLY A 226 -4.08 0.17 2.68
C GLY A 226 -4.82 1.34 3.35
N LEU A 227 -4.33 2.56 3.13
CA LEU A 227 -4.88 3.80 3.67
C LEU A 227 -5.26 4.78 2.56
N ALA A 228 -6.30 5.58 2.81
CA ALA A 228 -6.65 6.74 1.99
C ALA A 228 -7.25 7.85 2.85
N LEU A 229 -7.09 9.12 2.42
CA LEU A 229 -7.73 10.27 3.03
C LEU A 229 -8.74 10.89 2.06
N ASP A 230 -9.87 11.34 2.57
CA ASP A 230 -10.77 12.20 1.82
C ASP A 230 -10.43 13.69 2.04
N ARG A 231 -11.13 14.58 1.29
CA ARG A 231 -10.92 16.03 1.36
C ARG A 231 -11.32 16.66 2.71
N LEU A 232 -12.06 15.94 3.54
CA LEU A 232 -12.44 16.36 4.89
C LEU A 232 -11.41 15.90 5.93
N GLY A 233 -10.38 15.15 5.50
CA GLY A 233 -9.36 14.56 6.37
C GLY A 233 -9.83 13.28 7.07
N ASN A 234 -10.94 12.66 6.64
CA ASN A 234 -11.33 11.37 7.16
C ASN A 234 -10.40 10.28 6.60
N LEU A 235 -9.90 9.43 7.49
CA LEU A 235 -8.99 8.34 7.14
C LEU A 235 -9.77 7.04 6.92
N TYR A 236 -9.64 6.49 5.71
CA TYR A 236 -10.17 5.19 5.31
C TYR A 236 -9.09 4.13 5.53
N VAL A 237 -9.41 3.08 6.27
CA VAL A 237 -8.49 2.03 6.69
C VAL A 237 -9.01 0.68 6.23
N CYS A 238 -8.37 0.08 5.23
CA CYS A 238 -8.68 -1.27 4.80
C CYS A 238 -8.29 -2.30 5.87
N HIS A 239 -9.12 -3.34 6.04
CA HIS A 239 -8.84 -4.42 7.00
C HIS A 239 -9.27 -5.77 6.41
N ALA A 240 -8.35 -6.44 5.71
CA ALA A 240 -8.63 -7.63 4.92
C ALA A 240 -9.31 -8.76 5.73
N SER A 241 -8.81 -9.09 6.94
CA SER A 241 -9.40 -10.17 7.74
C SER A 241 -10.75 -9.85 8.37
N ARG A 242 -11.22 -8.61 8.24
CA ARG A 242 -12.55 -8.18 8.65
C ARG A 242 -13.52 -8.00 7.49
N GLY A 243 -13.03 -8.04 6.24
CA GLY A 243 -13.84 -7.75 5.05
C GLY A 243 -14.49 -6.38 5.14
N ALA A 244 -13.73 -5.36 5.58
CA ALA A 244 -14.29 -4.04 5.84
C ALA A 244 -13.25 -2.92 5.66
N VAL A 245 -13.75 -1.71 5.35
CA VAL A 245 -13.01 -0.46 5.45
C VAL A 245 -13.57 0.34 6.62
N PHE A 246 -12.72 0.69 7.59
CA PHE A 246 -13.08 1.54 8.72
C PHE A 246 -12.77 3.00 8.38
N VAL A 247 -13.66 3.92 8.76
CA VAL A 247 -13.50 5.36 8.51
C VAL A 247 -13.38 6.11 9.82
N TYR A 248 -12.30 6.87 9.96
CA TYR A 248 -12.00 7.67 11.15
C TYR A 248 -12.01 9.16 10.79
N ASN A 249 -12.59 10.00 11.66
CA ASN A 249 -12.50 11.44 11.51
C ASN A 249 -11.09 11.98 11.83
N PRO A 250 -10.78 13.27 11.61
CA PRO A 250 -9.47 13.86 11.92
C PRO A 250 -9.04 13.76 13.40
N HIS A 251 -9.95 13.42 14.31
CA HIS A 251 -9.66 13.24 15.75
C HIS A 251 -9.36 11.78 16.12
N GLY A 252 -9.49 10.84 15.15
CA GLY A 252 -9.28 9.41 15.37
C GLY A 252 -10.52 8.67 15.88
N ASP A 253 -11.70 9.31 15.89
CA ASP A 253 -12.97 8.64 16.22
C ASP A 253 -13.49 7.88 15.00
N GLN A 254 -13.92 6.64 15.18
CA GLN A 254 -14.57 5.90 14.12
C GLN A 254 -15.96 6.46 13.82
N ILE A 255 -16.20 6.87 12.58
CA ILE A 255 -17.47 7.47 12.12
C ILE A 255 -18.27 6.57 11.17
N ALA A 256 -17.58 5.68 10.45
CA ALA A 256 -18.25 4.73 9.56
C ALA A 256 -17.49 3.41 9.43
N ARG A 257 -18.19 2.41 8.85
CA ARG A 257 -17.63 1.14 8.38
C ARG A 257 -18.30 0.79 7.06
N ILE A 258 -17.50 0.35 6.09
CA ILE A 258 -17.96 -0.15 4.80
C ILE A 258 -17.68 -1.66 4.80
N ASP A 259 -18.71 -2.49 4.77
CA ASP A 259 -18.59 -3.94 4.68
C ASP A 259 -18.40 -4.35 3.21
N CYS A 260 -17.40 -5.26 2.93
CA CYS A 260 -16.97 -5.68 1.60
C CYS A 260 -17.26 -7.17 1.34
#